data_5dead8d77730033e5d3f6d00cbf5c062
#
_entry.id   5dead8d77730033e5d3f6d00cbf5c062
#
_cell.length_a   1.000
_cell.length_b   1.000
_cell.length_c   1.000
_cell.angle_alpha   90.00
_cell.angle_beta   90.00
_cell.angle_gamma   90.00
#
_symmetry.space_group_name_H-M   'P 1'
#
loop_
_entity.id
_entity.type
_entity.pdbx_description
1 polymer ?
#
loop_
_entity_poly.entity_id
_entity_poly.type
_entity_poly.pdbx_seq_one_letter_code
_entity_poly.pdbx_strand_id
1 'polypeptide(L)'
;MKQVNLRIYRMILPLLVGLFLSVGAYAQNITVKGHVKDALGGVIGASIVEKGNATNGTITDLDGNFSLNVPKGSTLVISFIGYKTQEVAAAPSIIVTLVEDSELLDEVVVVGYGRTKKDDLTGSVTAIKPDELSKGITNNAQDMLVGKVAGVDVITAGGTPGAGAQIRVRGGSSLNASNDPLIVIDGLTIDNETPKGMSNPLAMVNPNDIETFTVLKDASATAIYGSRASNGVIIITTKKGKSGSAPKVSYNGDMTISMVQKKYDVLDGDEFRDLINNMWGDKAGEVGMGKANTDWQDLIFRTAISHSHNVSVSGGLKNMPYRLSVGYNSSDGIVETSWMRRANVGLSLSPSFFDNHLNLKINAKYMYEKDRYADAGGAIGAALSMDPTQPVYFDADDERAPFFGGYFLSLIHISEPTRLRRIS
;
A
#
# COMPACT_ATOMS: atom_id res chain seq x y z
N MET A 1 -66.91 -44.53 -2.44
CA MET A 1 -65.87 -44.02 -1.53
C MET A 1 -64.77 -45.01 -1.09
N LYS A 2 -64.81 -46.32 -1.40
CA LYS A 2 -63.77 -47.29 -1.01
C LYS A 2 -62.60 -47.46 -1.99
N GLN A 3 -62.69 -47.02 -3.22
CA GLN A 3 -61.63 -47.20 -4.20
C GLN A 3 -60.54 -46.08 -4.21
N VAL A 4 -60.83 -44.93 -3.64
CA VAL A 4 -59.87 -43.80 -3.59
C VAL A 4 -58.78 -44.06 -2.53
N ASN A 5 -59.12 -44.71 -1.44
CA ASN A 5 -58.17 -44.97 -0.35
C ASN A 5 -57.04 -45.97 -0.73
N LEU A 6 -57.32 -46.92 -1.63
CA LEU A 6 -56.33 -47.96 -2.00
C LEU A 6 -55.22 -47.39 -2.95
N ARG A 7 -55.56 -46.37 -3.73
CA ARG A 7 -54.59 -45.69 -4.63
C ARG A 7 -53.64 -44.80 -3.83
N ILE A 8 -54.15 -44.14 -2.79
CA ILE A 8 -53.33 -43.28 -1.91
C ILE A 8 -52.36 -44.14 -1.10
N TYR A 9 -52.77 -45.29 -0.56
CA TYR A 9 -51.88 -46.21 0.15
C TYR A 9 -50.80 -46.80 -0.79
N ARG A 10 -51.09 -47.07 -2.05
CA ARG A 10 -50.12 -47.57 -3.04
C ARG A 10 -49.08 -46.53 -3.44
N MET A 11 -49.36 -45.23 -3.29
CA MET A 11 -48.38 -44.15 -3.57
C MET A 11 -47.59 -43.74 -2.30
N ILE A 12 -48.23 -43.77 -1.13
CA ILE A 12 -47.59 -43.36 0.14
C ILE A 12 -46.66 -44.45 0.69
N LEU A 13 -47.00 -45.71 0.50
CA LEU A 13 -46.18 -46.82 1.01
C LEU A 13 -44.77 -46.88 0.39
N PRO A 14 -44.55 -46.74 -0.94
CA PRO A 14 -43.22 -46.72 -1.51
C PRO A 14 -42.45 -45.42 -1.19
N LEU A 15 -43.16 -44.28 -0.97
CA LEU A 15 -42.55 -43.04 -0.56
C LEU A 15 -42.07 -43.10 0.88
N LEU A 16 -42.84 -43.72 1.80
CA LEU A 16 -42.42 -44.01 3.19
C LEU A 16 -41.29 -45.03 3.25
N VAL A 17 -41.30 -46.07 2.44
CA VAL A 17 -40.20 -47.05 2.35
C VAL A 17 -38.94 -46.41 1.79
N GLY A 18 -39.06 -45.52 0.78
CA GLY A 18 -37.95 -44.72 0.24
C GLY A 18 -37.36 -43.75 1.29
N LEU A 19 -38.22 -43.12 2.11
CA LEU A 19 -37.80 -42.26 3.19
C LEU A 19 -37.09 -43.03 4.32
N PHE A 20 -37.57 -44.23 4.66
CA PHE A 20 -36.92 -45.10 5.66
C PHE A 20 -35.58 -45.69 5.18
N LEU A 21 -35.44 -45.94 3.89
CA LEU A 21 -34.15 -46.43 3.32
C LEU A 21 -33.10 -45.31 3.21
N SER A 22 -33.50 -44.02 3.18
CA SER A 22 -32.56 -42.89 3.14
C SER A 22 -31.98 -42.54 4.51
N VAL A 23 -32.54 -43.00 5.62
CA VAL A 23 -32.05 -42.72 6.98
C VAL A 23 -30.92 -43.69 7.41
N GLY A 24 -30.61 -44.71 6.62
CA GLY A 24 -29.62 -45.75 6.96
C GLY A 24 -28.18 -45.52 6.51
N ALA A 25 -27.86 -44.36 5.89
CA ALA A 25 -26.47 -44.03 5.52
C ALA A 25 -25.72 -43.45 6.75
N TYR A 26 -25.54 -44.21 7.79
CA TYR A 26 -24.57 -43.89 8.83
C TYR A 26 -23.18 -43.97 8.19
N ALA A 27 -22.50 -42.81 8.04
CA ALA A 27 -21.11 -42.81 7.68
C ALA A 27 -20.34 -43.67 8.67
N GLN A 28 -19.83 -44.79 8.22
CA GLN A 28 -18.97 -45.68 9.04
C GLN A 28 -17.72 -44.89 9.42
N ASN A 29 -17.54 -44.63 10.71
CA ASN A 29 -16.30 -44.00 11.18
C ASN A 29 -15.17 -45.02 11.12
N ILE A 30 -14.01 -44.55 10.72
CA ILE A 30 -12.76 -45.30 10.76
C ILE A 30 -11.80 -44.64 11.74
N THR A 31 -11.04 -45.43 12.46
CA THR A 31 -9.94 -44.93 13.26
C THR A 31 -8.70 -44.93 12.40
N VAL A 32 -8.24 -43.71 12.04
CA VAL A 32 -6.98 -43.54 11.33
C VAL A 32 -5.86 -43.49 12.34
N LYS A 33 -4.90 -44.41 12.18
CA LYS A 33 -3.61 -44.33 12.90
C LYS A 33 -2.56 -43.90 11.91
N GLY A 34 -1.74 -42.93 12.29
CA GLY A 34 -0.74 -42.41 11.38
C GLY A 34 0.54 -42.00 12.10
N HIS A 35 1.57 -41.84 11.28
CA HIS A 35 2.87 -41.36 11.69
C HIS A 35 3.27 -40.18 10.80
N VAL A 36 3.55 -39.05 11.43
CA VAL A 36 4.00 -37.82 10.76
C VAL A 36 5.49 -37.70 11.02
N LYS A 37 6.27 -37.60 9.94
CA LYS A 37 7.73 -37.50 10.00
C LYS A 37 8.26 -36.43 9.06
N ASP A 38 9.47 -36.01 9.27
CA ASP A 38 10.28 -35.19 8.38
C ASP A 38 11.59 -35.89 8.00
N ALA A 39 12.61 -35.15 7.54
CA ALA A 39 13.93 -35.71 7.21
C ALA A 39 14.74 -36.12 8.46
N LEU A 40 14.37 -35.65 9.66
CA LEU A 40 15.08 -35.87 10.91
C LEU A 40 14.41 -36.94 11.78
N GLY A 41 13.14 -37.26 11.53
CA GLY A 41 12.39 -38.27 12.32
C GLY A 41 10.93 -37.95 12.50
N GLY A 42 10.32 -38.42 13.61
CA GLY A 42 8.92 -38.13 13.95
C GLY A 42 8.72 -36.67 14.35
N VAL A 43 7.68 -36.02 13.80
CA VAL A 43 7.33 -34.62 14.12
C VAL A 43 6.36 -34.58 15.29
N ILE A 44 6.78 -33.95 16.39
CA ILE A 44 6.01 -33.79 17.63
C ILE A 44 5.06 -32.61 17.52
N GLY A 45 3.80 -32.75 17.89
CA GLY A 45 2.85 -31.63 17.98
C GLY A 45 2.30 -31.17 16.64
N ALA A 46 2.47 -31.94 15.56
CA ALA A 46 1.81 -31.66 14.28
C ALA A 46 0.29 -31.76 14.47
N SER A 47 -0.45 -30.80 13.92
CA SER A 47 -1.92 -30.74 13.99
C SER A 47 -2.53 -31.57 12.85
N ILE A 48 -3.46 -32.46 13.19
CA ILE A 48 -4.22 -33.27 12.25
C ILE A 48 -5.71 -32.95 12.47
N VAL A 49 -6.38 -32.41 11.44
CA VAL A 49 -7.78 -31.98 11.53
C VAL A 49 -8.57 -32.56 10.35
N GLU A 50 -9.81 -32.97 10.58
CA GLU A 50 -10.72 -33.34 9.50
C GLU A 50 -11.10 -32.13 8.65
N LYS A 51 -10.93 -32.22 7.31
CA LYS A 51 -11.28 -31.15 6.38
C LYS A 51 -12.78 -30.87 6.43
N GLY A 52 -13.13 -29.61 6.76
CA GLY A 52 -14.52 -29.19 6.90
C GLY A 52 -15.09 -29.33 8.32
N ASN A 53 -14.36 -29.95 9.23
CA ASN A 53 -14.76 -30.05 10.65
C ASN A 53 -13.57 -29.73 11.58
N ALA A 54 -13.35 -28.47 11.83
CA ALA A 54 -12.22 -27.97 12.62
C ALA A 54 -12.24 -28.42 14.11
N THR A 55 -13.37 -28.94 14.60
CA THR A 55 -13.49 -29.44 15.99
C THR A 55 -13.07 -30.90 16.13
N ASN A 56 -12.95 -31.64 15.01
CA ASN A 56 -12.48 -33.00 14.99
C ASN A 56 -11.02 -33.06 14.59
N GLY A 57 -10.13 -33.04 15.55
CA GLY A 57 -8.68 -33.05 15.34
C GLY A 57 -7.89 -33.64 16.49
N THR A 58 -6.62 -33.88 16.25
CA THR A 58 -5.63 -34.38 17.20
C THR A 58 -4.25 -33.81 16.91
N ILE A 59 -3.30 -34.06 17.79
CA ILE A 59 -1.88 -33.71 17.58
C ILE A 59 -1.02 -34.98 17.67
N THR A 60 0.15 -34.95 17.06
CA THR A 60 1.12 -36.05 17.15
C THR A 60 1.80 -36.10 18.52
N ASP A 61 2.12 -37.32 18.97
CA ASP A 61 2.90 -37.59 20.18
C ASP A 61 4.42 -37.35 19.98
N LEU A 62 5.21 -37.72 21.00
CA LEU A 62 6.66 -37.57 21.01
C LEU A 62 7.39 -38.32 19.89
N ASP A 63 6.80 -39.36 19.38
CA ASP A 63 7.34 -40.19 18.30
C ASP A 63 6.71 -39.84 16.93
N GLY A 64 5.86 -38.82 16.87
CA GLY A 64 5.16 -38.39 15.64
C GLY A 64 3.92 -39.22 15.31
N ASN A 65 3.42 -40.10 16.21
CA ASN A 65 2.22 -40.90 15.97
C ASN A 65 0.96 -40.15 16.37
N PHE A 66 -0.14 -40.47 15.68
CA PHE A 66 -1.46 -39.94 16.02
C PHE A 66 -2.56 -40.98 15.80
N SER A 67 -3.70 -40.76 16.40
CA SER A 67 -4.92 -41.52 16.20
C SER A 67 -6.12 -40.58 16.15
N LEU A 68 -6.93 -40.67 15.10
CA LEU A 68 -8.12 -39.81 14.93
C LEU A 68 -9.27 -40.65 14.33
N ASN A 69 -10.46 -40.46 14.90
CA ASN A 69 -11.67 -41.12 14.42
C ASN A 69 -12.43 -40.20 13.46
N VAL A 70 -12.58 -40.59 12.19
CA VAL A 70 -13.23 -39.77 11.17
C VAL A 70 -14.17 -40.61 10.32
N PRO A 71 -15.16 -40.03 9.65
CA PRO A 71 -15.98 -40.71 8.67
C PRO A 71 -15.14 -41.30 7.54
N LYS A 72 -15.52 -42.48 7.07
CA LYS A 72 -14.85 -43.17 5.93
C LYS A 72 -14.95 -42.26 4.69
N GLY A 73 -13.79 -41.95 4.09
CA GLY A 73 -13.71 -41.10 2.92
C GLY A 73 -13.43 -39.64 3.23
N SER A 74 -13.29 -39.26 4.50
CA SER A 74 -12.83 -37.92 4.90
C SER A 74 -11.39 -37.63 4.42
N THR A 75 -11.07 -36.38 4.28
CA THR A 75 -9.70 -35.89 4.03
C THR A 75 -9.15 -35.28 5.34
N LEU A 76 -7.94 -35.63 5.69
CA LEU A 76 -7.22 -35.02 6.83
C LEU A 76 -6.33 -33.91 6.33
N VAL A 77 -6.33 -32.81 7.06
CA VAL A 77 -5.42 -31.67 6.87
C VAL A 77 -4.36 -31.76 7.96
N ILE A 78 -3.11 -31.92 7.55
CA ILE A 78 -1.97 -32.08 8.44
C ILE A 78 -1.10 -30.85 8.32
N SER A 79 -0.87 -30.14 9.43
CA SER A 79 -0.10 -28.91 9.46
C SER A 79 0.83 -28.88 10.67
N PHE A 80 2.00 -28.28 10.45
CA PHE A 80 2.97 -27.99 11.50
C PHE A 80 3.71 -26.70 11.18
N ILE A 81 4.13 -25.96 12.17
CA ILE A 81 4.85 -24.70 11.99
C ILE A 81 6.16 -24.97 11.24
N GLY A 82 6.35 -24.28 10.12
CA GLY A 82 7.55 -24.44 9.28
C GLY A 82 7.44 -25.50 8.18
N TYR A 83 6.27 -26.12 8.02
CA TYR A 83 6.04 -27.15 7.01
C TYR A 83 4.84 -26.85 6.14
N LYS A 84 4.87 -27.29 4.89
CA LYS A 84 3.72 -27.20 3.96
C LYS A 84 2.56 -28.03 4.47
N THR A 85 1.40 -27.40 4.60
CA THR A 85 0.17 -28.12 4.92
C THR A 85 -0.13 -29.15 3.85
N GLN A 86 -0.41 -30.38 4.28
CA GLN A 86 -0.74 -31.49 3.38
C GLN A 86 -2.16 -31.99 3.62
N GLU A 87 -2.83 -32.33 2.52
CA GLU A 87 -4.14 -32.98 2.56
C GLU A 87 -4.01 -34.43 2.17
N VAL A 88 -4.44 -35.35 3.03
CA VAL A 88 -4.32 -36.79 2.84
C VAL A 88 -5.66 -37.46 3.04
N ALA A 89 -6.04 -38.37 2.16
CA ALA A 89 -7.28 -39.15 2.34
C ALA A 89 -7.17 -40.08 3.56
N ALA A 90 -8.24 -40.11 4.36
CA ALA A 90 -8.28 -40.95 5.55
C ALA A 90 -8.25 -42.45 5.22
N ALA A 91 -7.23 -43.11 5.73
CA ALA A 91 -7.05 -44.57 5.62
C ALA A 91 -6.70 -45.16 7.00
N PRO A 92 -6.93 -46.46 7.25
CA PRO A 92 -6.68 -47.05 8.58
C PRO A 92 -5.23 -46.90 9.07
N SER A 93 -4.25 -46.79 8.14
CA SER A 93 -2.86 -46.51 8.46
C SER A 93 -2.29 -45.56 7.42
N ILE A 94 -1.69 -44.45 7.85
CA ILE A 94 -1.06 -43.47 6.97
C ILE A 94 0.31 -43.04 7.51
N ILE A 95 1.23 -42.81 6.59
CA ILE A 95 2.53 -42.22 6.89
C ILE A 95 2.62 -40.93 6.07
N VAL A 96 2.84 -39.81 6.73
CA VAL A 96 2.95 -38.50 6.10
C VAL A 96 4.35 -37.98 6.31
N THR A 97 5.02 -37.66 5.22
CA THR A 97 6.33 -36.99 5.28
C THR A 97 6.10 -35.52 5.03
N LEU A 98 6.30 -34.69 6.05
CA LEU A 98 6.20 -33.24 5.92
C LEU A 98 7.40 -32.70 5.14
N VAL A 99 7.12 -31.78 4.26
CA VAL A 99 8.10 -31.05 3.48
C VAL A 99 8.22 -29.65 4.09
N GLU A 100 9.43 -29.26 4.44
CA GLU A 100 9.68 -27.91 4.96
C GLU A 100 9.09 -26.85 4.04
N ASP A 101 8.35 -25.91 4.61
CA ASP A 101 7.86 -24.76 3.89
C ASP A 101 8.92 -23.66 3.90
N SER A 102 9.85 -23.76 2.97
CA SER A 102 10.89 -22.76 2.79
C SER A 102 10.35 -21.36 2.46
N GLU A 103 9.04 -21.23 2.16
CA GLU A 103 8.39 -19.94 1.97
C GLU A 103 7.97 -19.28 3.30
N LEU A 104 7.80 -20.05 4.39
CA LEU A 104 7.37 -19.55 5.72
C LEU A 104 8.54 -19.32 6.69
N LEU A 105 9.74 -19.82 6.41
CA LEU A 105 10.80 -19.88 7.41
C LEU A 105 11.90 -18.83 7.31
N ASP A 106 11.93 -17.99 6.30
CA ASP A 106 12.96 -16.97 6.26
C ASP A 106 12.36 -15.59 6.00
N GLU A 107 12.06 -14.86 7.06
CA GLU A 107 12.09 -13.41 7.01
C GLU A 107 13.57 -13.00 6.78
N VAL A 108 14.01 -13.24 5.54
CA VAL A 108 15.34 -12.88 5.10
C VAL A 108 15.38 -11.38 4.93
N VAL A 109 16.00 -10.72 5.86
CA VAL A 109 16.24 -9.29 5.79
C VAL A 109 17.45 -9.04 4.92
N VAL A 110 17.29 -8.20 3.90
CA VAL A 110 18.42 -7.73 3.11
C VAL A 110 19.17 -6.69 3.93
N VAL A 111 20.38 -7.01 4.35
CA VAL A 111 21.28 -6.09 5.05
C VAL A 111 22.52 -5.86 4.22
N GLY A 112 22.76 -4.63 3.82
CA GLY A 112 23.95 -4.26 3.07
C GLY A 112 24.10 -5.06 1.78
N TYR A 113 25.21 -5.79 1.67
CA TYR A 113 25.54 -6.60 0.50
C TYR A 113 25.13 -8.07 0.63
N GLY A 114 24.42 -8.45 1.72
CA GLY A 114 24.06 -9.83 2.03
C GLY A 114 22.58 -10.01 2.37
N ARG A 115 22.20 -11.28 2.51
CA ARG A 115 20.91 -11.70 3.09
C ARG A 115 21.24 -12.38 4.42
N THR A 116 20.60 -11.93 5.49
CA THR A 116 20.77 -12.49 6.84
C THR A 116 19.39 -12.80 7.40
N LYS A 117 19.25 -13.86 8.18
CA LYS A 117 18.01 -14.14 8.88
C LYS A 117 17.72 -13.02 9.87
N LYS A 118 16.46 -12.67 10.05
CA LYS A 118 16.04 -11.60 10.97
C LYS A 118 16.54 -11.88 12.39
N ASP A 119 16.51 -13.13 12.80
CA ASP A 119 16.93 -13.59 14.13
C ASP A 119 18.45 -13.50 14.35
N ASP A 120 19.25 -13.47 13.29
CA ASP A 120 20.71 -13.31 13.34
C ASP A 120 21.15 -11.83 13.42
N LEU A 121 20.19 -10.89 13.33
CA LEU A 121 20.47 -9.48 13.40
C LEU A 121 20.47 -9.00 14.85
N THR A 122 21.63 -8.57 15.33
CA THR A 122 21.80 -8.02 16.68
C THR A 122 21.24 -6.61 16.88
N GLY A 123 20.66 -6.00 15.83
CA GLY A 123 20.11 -4.64 15.83
C GLY A 123 18.60 -4.57 15.69
N SER A 124 18.02 -3.41 16.01
CA SER A 124 16.58 -3.14 15.79
C SER A 124 16.28 -2.97 14.31
N VAL A 125 15.90 -4.07 13.67
CA VAL A 125 15.53 -4.12 12.26
C VAL A 125 14.04 -4.41 12.16
N THR A 126 13.34 -3.63 11.35
CA THR A 126 11.93 -3.86 11.05
C THR A 126 11.77 -4.11 9.57
N ALA A 127 11.34 -5.30 9.19
CA ALA A 127 10.93 -5.62 7.83
C ALA A 127 9.40 -5.61 7.73
N ILE A 128 8.87 -5.02 6.68
CA ILE A 128 7.43 -4.89 6.44
C ILE A 128 7.13 -5.45 5.06
N LYS A 129 6.17 -6.35 4.99
CA LYS A 129 5.68 -6.91 3.72
C LYS A 129 4.59 -6.04 3.12
N PRO A 130 4.31 -6.15 1.79
CA PRO A 130 3.30 -5.35 1.12
C PRO A 130 1.90 -5.46 1.74
N ASP A 131 1.57 -6.60 2.33
CA ASP A 131 0.27 -6.83 2.96
C ASP A 131 0.07 -6.03 4.25
N GLU A 132 1.16 -5.66 4.91
CA GLU A 132 1.20 -4.87 6.15
C GLU A 132 1.28 -3.37 5.87
N LEU A 133 1.63 -3.00 4.64
CA LEU A 133 1.77 -1.60 4.21
C LEU A 133 0.40 -0.93 4.08
N SER A 134 0.37 0.37 4.19
CA SER A 134 -0.84 1.14 3.97
C SER A 134 -1.32 0.98 2.52
N LYS A 135 -2.58 0.55 2.36
CA LYS A 135 -3.23 0.35 1.05
C LYS A 135 -4.09 1.55 0.64
N GLY A 136 -3.96 2.69 1.34
CA GLY A 136 -4.66 3.92 1.02
C GLY A 136 -4.10 4.63 -0.21
N ILE A 137 -4.27 5.95 -0.28
CA ILE A 137 -3.70 6.78 -1.34
C ILE A 137 -2.17 6.71 -1.22
N THR A 138 -1.55 5.87 -2.04
CA THR A 138 -0.10 5.68 -2.08
C THR A 138 0.45 6.22 -3.38
N ASN A 139 0.60 7.54 -3.45
CA ASN A 139 1.22 8.19 -4.60
C ASN A 139 2.73 7.94 -4.65
N ASN A 140 3.33 7.73 -3.48
CA ASN A 140 4.76 7.49 -3.32
C ASN A 140 5.00 6.29 -2.39
N ALA A 141 6.16 5.65 -2.53
CA ALA A 141 6.54 4.50 -1.72
C ALA A 141 6.59 4.82 -0.21
N GLN A 142 6.90 6.06 0.17
CA GLN A 142 6.94 6.50 1.57
C GLN A 142 5.57 6.58 2.24
N ASP A 143 4.52 6.87 1.48
CA ASP A 143 3.15 6.95 2.01
C ASP A 143 2.71 5.61 2.60
N MET A 144 3.29 4.51 2.06
CA MET A 144 3.05 3.16 2.55
C MET A 144 3.60 2.91 3.96
N LEU A 145 4.59 3.70 4.41
CA LEU A 145 5.24 3.55 5.71
C LEU A 145 4.55 4.33 6.84
N VAL A 146 3.59 5.21 6.51
CA VAL A 146 2.91 6.06 7.50
C VAL A 146 2.26 5.20 8.58
N GLY A 147 2.71 5.38 9.84
CA GLY A 147 2.18 4.67 11.01
C GLY A 147 2.46 3.17 11.07
N LYS A 148 3.34 2.63 10.21
CA LYS A 148 3.62 1.18 10.14
C LYS A 148 4.89 0.76 10.87
N VAL A 149 5.80 1.68 11.14
CA VAL A 149 7.09 1.38 11.76
C VAL A 149 7.26 2.18 13.04
N ALA A 150 7.36 1.49 14.17
CA ALA A 150 7.63 2.16 15.44
C ALA A 150 8.97 2.92 15.37
N GLY A 151 8.98 4.19 15.82
CA GLY A 151 10.14 5.06 15.76
C GLY A 151 10.52 5.57 14.37
N VAL A 152 9.58 5.53 13.43
CA VAL A 152 9.70 6.18 12.12
C VAL A 152 8.52 7.14 11.96
N ASP A 153 8.82 8.42 11.86
CA ASP A 153 7.85 9.45 11.55
C ASP A 153 7.90 9.77 10.06
N VAL A 154 6.74 9.75 9.43
CA VAL A 154 6.57 10.13 8.03
C VAL A 154 5.62 11.31 7.98
N ILE A 155 6.15 12.48 7.68
CA ILE A 155 5.40 13.73 7.61
C ILE A 155 5.17 14.06 6.14
N THR A 156 3.92 13.97 5.71
CA THR A 156 3.54 14.29 4.33
C THR A 156 3.43 15.80 4.14
N ALA A 157 3.90 16.31 3.01
CA ALA A 157 3.86 17.73 2.70
C ALA A 157 2.49 18.13 2.12
N GLY A 158 1.48 18.29 3.00
CA GLY A 158 0.24 18.97 2.67
C GLY A 158 -0.66 18.37 1.59
N GLY A 159 -0.48 17.11 1.18
CA GLY A 159 -1.34 16.44 0.21
C GLY A 159 -1.19 16.92 -1.24
N THR A 160 -0.18 17.73 -1.57
CA THR A 160 0.12 18.12 -2.95
C THR A 160 0.59 16.89 -3.74
N PRO A 161 0.01 16.59 -4.91
CA PRO A 161 0.42 15.45 -5.71
C PRO A 161 1.91 15.47 -6.04
N GLY A 162 2.60 14.35 -5.85
CA GLY A 162 4.03 14.24 -6.10
C GLY A 162 4.95 14.85 -5.04
N ALA A 163 4.42 15.59 -4.07
CA ALA A 163 5.22 16.08 -2.96
C ALA A 163 5.81 14.91 -2.17
N GLY A 164 7.09 15.02 -1.81
CA GLY A 164 7.76 14.07 -0.95
C GLY A 164 7.23 14.14 0.49
N ALA A 165 7.38 13.06 1.24
CA ALA A 165 7.24 13.11 2.69
C ALA A 165 8.64 13.19 3.34
N GLN A 166 8.72 13.90 4.45
CA GLN A 166 9.91 13.89 5.28
C GLN A 166 9.87 12.64 6.16
N ILE A 167 10.93 11.85 6.10
CA ILE A 167 11.04 10.63 6.91
C ILE A 167 12.07 10.88 8.00
N ARG A 168 11.73 10.55 9.23
CA ARG A 168 12.62 10.62 10.40
C ARG A 168 12.68 9.27 11.10
N VAL A 169 13.87 8.78 11.36
CA VAL A 169 14.08 7.57 12.12
C VAL A 169 14.62 7.96 13.50
N ARG A 170 13.87 7.64 14.57
CA ARG A 170 14.21 7.98 15.96
C ARG A 170 14.41 9.49 16.23
N GLY A 171 13.72 10.35 15.46
CA GLY A 171 13.84 11.81 15.60
C GLY A 171 14.98 12.42 14.79
N GLY A 172 15.35 13.66 15.15
CA GLY A 172 16.46 14.38 14.51
C GLY A 172 17.75 14.26 15.30
N SER A 173 18.85 13.98 14.64
CA SER A 173 20.19 13.87 15.23
C SER A 173 21.00 15.17 15.08
N SER A 174 20.61 16.05 14.15
CA SER A 174 21.35 17.28 13.83
C SER A 174 20.43 18.49 13.74
N LEU A 175 20.92 19.65 14.19
CA LEU A 175 20.23 20.93 14.06
C LEU A 175 20.50 21.58 12.69
N ASN A 176 21.65 21.32 12.07
CA ASN A 176 22.09 22.02 10.86
C ASN A 176 22.29 21.10 9.64
N ALA A 177 22.39 19.78 9.85
CA ALA A 177 22.53 18.82 8.75
C ALA A 177 21.22 18.12 8.46
N SER A 178 21.12 17.45 7.30
CA SER A 178 19.98 16.60 6.98
C SER A 178 19.78 15.53 8.05
N ASN A 179 18.55 15.33 8.45
CA ASN A 179 18.13 14.26 9.35
C ASN A 179 17.41 13.14 8.58
N ASP A 180 17.47 13.14 7.26
CA ASP A 180 16.82 12.14 6.44
C ASP A 180 17.61 10.83 6.46
N PRO A 181 16.95 9.66 6.52
CA PRO A 181 17.61 8.38 6.47
C PRO A 181 18.22 8.12 5.09
N LEU A 182 19.25 7.28 5.03
CA LEU A 182 19.80 6.82 3.78
C LEU A 182 18.82 5.87 3.09
N ILE A 183 18.58 6.07 1.80
CA ILE A 183 17.70 5.23 1.00
C ILE A 183 18.53 4.26 0.16
N VAL A 184 18.17 2.98 0.20
CA VAL A 184 18.80 1.91 -0.57
C VAL A 184 17.73 1.19 -1.37
N ILE A 185 17.86 1.15 -2.69
CA ILE A 185 16.91 0.47 -3.58
C ILE A 185 17.62 -0.67 -4.30
N ASP A 186 17.20 -1.91 -4.05
CA ASP A 186 17.80 -3.13 -4.61
C ASP A 186 19.35 -3.23 -4.42
N GLY A 187 19.84 -2.67 -3.33
CA GLY A 187 21.27 -2.65 -2.99
C GLY A 187 22.03 -1.42 -3.49
N LEU A 188 21.40 -0.53 -4.25
CA LEU A 188 21.98 0.75 -4.67
C LEU A 188 21.61 1.85 -3.69
N THR A 189 22.59 2.52 -3.13
CA THR A 189 22.38 3.72 -2.29
C THR A 189 21.99 4.89 -3.17
N ILE A 190 20.88 5.54 -2.81
CA ILE A 190 20.39 6.73 -3.51
C ILE A 190 20.80 7.96 -2.69
N ASP A 191 21.29 8.97 -3.37
CA ASP A 191 21.60 10.23 -2.72
C ASP A 191 20.29 10.98 -2.38
N ASN A 192 20.25 11.56 -1.18
CA ASN A 192 19.11 12.38 -0.76
C ASN A 192 19.10 13.77 -1.42
N GLU A 193 20.24 14.17 -2.00
CA GLU A 193 20.30 15.35 -2.85
C GLU A 193 19.67 15.03 -4.21
N THR A 194 18.38 15.31 -4.34
CA THR A 194 17.66 15.07 -5.59
C THR A 194 18.07 16.06 -6.68
N PRO A 195 18.13 15.64 -7.94
CA PRO A 195 18.23 16.55 -9.06
C PRO A 195 17.13 17.60 -9.01
N LYS A 196 17.42 18.84 -9.42
CA LYS A 196 16.42 19.90 -9.49
C LYS A 196 15.20 19.45 -10.30
N GLY A 197 14.03 19.54 -9.67
CA GLY A 197 12.76 19.10 -10.28
C GLY A 197 12.28 17.71 -9.85
N MET A 198 13.09 16.95 -9.11
CA MET A 198 12.63 15.70 -8.46
C MET A 198 12.34 15.99 -6.99
N SER A 199 11.09 15.87 -6.60
CA SER A 199 10.66 16.15 -5.22
C SER A 199 11.07 15.06 -4.22
N ASN A 200 11.36 13.85 -4.69
CA ASN A 200 11.63 12.72 -3.82
C ASN A 200 12.33 11.56 -4.56
N PRO A 201 13.48 11.05 -4.03
CA PRO A 201 14.16 9.89 -4.60
C PRO A 201 13.29 8.62 -4.63
N LEU A 202 12.36 8.47 -3.69
CA LEU A 202 11.46 7.31 -3.62
C LEU A 202 10.40 7.30 -4.73
N ALA A 203 10.19 8.42 -5.42
CA ALA A 203 9.33 8.48 -6.60
C ALA A 203 9.80 7.57 -7.75
N MET A 204 11.10 7.21 -7.79
CA MET A 204 11.65 6.29 -8.79
C MET A 204 11.11 4.87 -8.67
N VAL A 205 10.57 4.50 -7.51
CA VAL A 205 10.04 3.16 -7.29
C VAL A 205 8.52 3.19 -7.34
N ASN A 206 7.95 2.39 -8.25
CA ASN A 206 6.52 2.18 -8.25
C ASN A 206 6.11 1.40 -6.98
N PRO A 207 5.18 1.91 -6.17
CA PRO A 207 4.70 1.21 -4.97
C PRO A 207 4.27 -0.24 -5.22
N ASN A 208 3.67 -0.52 -6.38
CA ASN A 208 3.24 -1.86 -6.77
C ASN A 208 4.39 -2.85 -7.04
N ASP A 209 5.60 -2.34 -7.27
CA ASP A 209 6.79 -3.17 -7.50
C ASP A 209 7.56 -3.48 -6.22
N ILE A 210 7.17 -2.94 -5.08
CA ILE A 210 7.86 -3.16 -3.82
C ILE A 210 7.51 -4.55 -3.27
N GLU A 211 8.54 -5.30 -2.89
CA GLU A 211 8.44 -6.58 -2.21
C GLU A 211 8.55 -6.42 -0.70
N THR A 212 9.53 -5.64 -0.22
CA THR A 212 9.70 -5.38 1.20
C THR A 212 10.30 -4.00 1.46
N PHE A 213 9.94 -3.42 2.60
CA PHE A 213 10.67 -2.35 3.24
C PHE A 213 11.42 -2.89 4.45
N THR A 214 12.71 -2.59 4.55
CA THR A 214 13.50 -2.89 5.73
C THR A 214 14.03 -1.59 6.31
N VAL A 215 13.76 -1.33 7.58
CA VAL A 215 14.25 -0.13 8.27
C VAL A 215 15.30 -0.54 9.30
N LEU A 216 16.53 -0.05 9.09
CA LEU A 216 17.65 -0.22 10.02
C LEU A 216 17.73 1.03 10.90
N LYS A 217 17.50 0.86 12.20
CA LYS A 217 17.41 1.97 13.16
C LYS A 217 18.66 2.11 14.03
N ASP A 218 19.41 1.02 14.22
CA ASP A 218 20.56 1.00 15.12
C ASP A 218 21.89 1.18 14.40
N ALA A 219 22.86 1.76 15.09
CA ALA A 219 24.18 2.03 14.56
C ALA A 219 24.90 0.75 14.09
N SER A 220 24.72 -0.38 14.77
CA SER A 220 25.30 -1.68 14.38
C SER A 220 24.77 -2.15 13.02
N ALA A 221 23.45 -2.02 12.80
CA ALA A 221 22.82 -2.40 11.54
C ALA A 221 23.16 -1.43 10.40
N THR A 222 23.42 -0.15 10.71
CA THR A 222 23.72 0.89 9.72
C THR A 222 25.20 1.01 9.39
N ALA A 223 26.09 0.40 10.20
CA ALA A 223 27.56 0.52 10.07
C ALA A 223 28.09 0.14 8.67
N ILE A 224 27.44 -0.81 8.00
CA ILE A 224 27.80 -1.26 6.64
C ILE A 224 27.72 -0.12 5.61
N TYR A 225 26.83 0.87 5.86
CA TYR A 225 26.60 1.98 4.95
C TYR A 225 27.41 3.25 5.27
N GLY A 226 28.22 3.19 6.34
CA GLY A 226 29.11 4.27 6.77
C GLY A 226 28.37 5.49 7.35
N SER A 227 29.05 6.65 7.35
CA SER A 227 28.55 7.88 7.99
C SER A 227 27.23 8.41 7.43
N ARG A 228 26.92 8.14 6.16
CA ARG A 228 25.65 8.53 5.54
C ARG A 228 24.43 7.87 6.17
N ALA A 229 24.64 6.77 6.90
CA ALA A 229 23.58 6.00 7.56
C ALA A 229 23.35 6.41 9.02
N SER A 230 23.95 7.50 9.50
CA SER A 230 23.82 7.99 10.89
C SER A 230 22.36 8.22 11.32
N ASN A 231 21.48 8.58 10.38
CA ASN A 231 20.06 8.82 10.62
C ASN A 231 19.18 7.60 10.32
N GLY A 232 19.76 6.39 10.25
CA GLY A 232 19.08 5.17 9.86
C GLY A 232 19.14 4.90 8.37
N VAL A 233 18.68 3.71 7.97
CA VAL A 233 18.65 3.27 6.57
C VAL A 233 17.28 2.68 6.24
N ILE A 234 16.73 3.06 5.11
CA ILE A 234 15.52 2.46 4.52
C ILE A 234 15.94 1.67 3.30
N ILE A 235 15.78 0.35 3.36
CA ILE A 235 16.08 -0.55 2.26
C ILE A 235 14.77 -0.96 1.60
N ILE A 236 14.68 -0.73 0.31
CA ILE A 236 13.56 -1.13 -0.52
C ILE A 236 14.01 -2.26 -1.42
N THR A 237 13.35 -3.40 -1.31
CA THR A 237 13.54 -4.53 -2.22
C THR A 237 12.37 -4.61 -3.18
N THR A 238 12.65 -4.71 -4.48
CA THR A 238 11.60 -4.82 -5.48
C THR A 238 11.34 -6.27 -5.88
N LYS A 239 10.09 -6.54 -6.27
CA LYS A 239 9.63 -7.86 -6.74
C LYS A 239 10.47 -8.36 -7.91
N LYS A 240 10.77 -9.65 -7.92
CA LYS A 240 11.56 -10.33 -8.97
C LYS A 240 10.76 -11.46 -9.60
N GLY A 241 11.22 -11.96 -10.72
CA GLY A 241 10.75 -13.23 -11.28
C GLY A 241 11.25 -14.42 -10.46
N LYS A 242 10.58 -15.55 -10.60
CA LYS A 242 11.01 -16.84 -10.03
C LYS A 242 11.55 -17.74 -11.14
N SER A 243 12.73 -18.37 -10.92
CA SER A 243 13.32 -19.29 -11.89
C SER A 243 12.38 -20.46 -12.21
N GLY A 244 12.30 -20.85 -13.48
CA GLY A 244 11.46 -21.97 -13.92
C GLY A 244 9.94 -21.73 -13.82
N SER A 245 9.49 -20.54 -13.44
CA SER A 245 8.06 -20.23 -13.37
C SER A 245 7.49 -19.82 -14.72
N ALA A 246 6.25 -20.24 -14.99
CA ALA A 246 5.51 -19.78 -16.16
C ALA A 246 5.32 -18.26 -16.13
N PRO A 247 5.22 -17.59 -17.30
CA PRO A 247 4.92 -16.18 -17.37
C PRO A 247 3.60 -15.85 -16.67
N LYS A 248 3.62 -14.87 -15.75
CA LYS A 248 2.45 -14.35 -15.06
C LYS A 248 2.30 -12.88 -15.39
N VAL A 249 1.15 -12.52 -15.94
CA VAL A 249 0.74 -11.12 -16.14
C VAL A 249 -0.12 -10.68 -14.97
N SER A 250 0.16 -9.51 -14.42
CA SER A 250 -0.63 -8.90 -13.36
C SER A 250 -0.97 -7.47 -13.71
N TYR A 251 -2.20 -7.07 -13.44
CA TYR A 251 -2.68 -5.70 -13.55
C TYR A 251 -3.20 -5.24 -12.20
N ASN A 252 -2.78 -4.05 -11.77
CA ASN A 252 -3.31 -3.35 -10.61
C ASN A 252 -3.78 -1.97 -11.08
N GLY A 253 -4.98 -1.59 -10.69
CA GLY A 253 -5.55 -0.29 -11.00
C GLY A 253 -6.30 0.26 -9.80
N ASP A 254 -6.09 1.56 -9.51
CA ASP A 254 -6.70 2.28 -8.41
C ASP A 254 -7.31 3.56 -8.92
N MET A 255 -8.43 3.96 -8.35
CA MET A 255 -9.07 5.25 -8.56
C MET A 255 -9.39 5.88 -7.21
N THR A 256 -9.05 7.14 -7.04
CA THR A 256 -9.25 7.87 -5.79
C THR A 256 -9.96 9.19 -6.07
N ILE A 257 -10.97 9.49 -5.26
CA ILE A 257 -11.65 10.78 -5.23
C ILE A 257 -11.28 11.47 -3.92
N SER A 258 -10.66 12.64 -4.02
CA SER A 258 -10.24 13.45 -2.88
C SER A 258 -11.02 14.74 -2.84
N MET A 259 -11.46 15.13 -1.64
CA MET A 259 -12.20 16.38 -1.41
C MET A 259 -11.75 17.00 -0.09
N VAL A 260 -11.99 18.28 0.08
CA VAL A 260 -11.77 18.97 1.35
C VAL A 260 -12.72 18.40 2.37
N GLN A 261 -12.19 17.94 3.49
CA GLN A 261 -12.99 17.39 4.58
C GLN A 261 -13.65 18.50 5.42
N LYS A 262 -12.92 19.60 5.67
CA LYS A 262 -13.39 20.73 6.44
C LYS A 262 -12.69 21.99 5.97
N LYS A 263 -13.45 23.06 5.77
CA LYS A 263 -12.94 24.42 5.57
C LYS A 263 -12.78 25.12 6.91
N TYR A 264 -12.01 26.17 6.91
CA TYR A 264 -11.96 27.07 8.06
C TYR A 264 -13.26 27.84 8.16
N ASP A 265 -13.73 28.03 9.38
CA ASP A 265 -14.88 28.86 9.69
C ASP A 265 -14.42 30.32 9.74
N VAL A 266 -14.81 31.08 8.75
CA VAL A 266 -14.47 32.47 8.57
C VAL A 266 -15.77 33.29 8.35
N LEU A 267 -15.73 34.58 8.62
CA LEU A 267 -16.88 35.44 8.38
C LEU A 267 -17.25 35.47 6.91
N ASP A 268 -18.54 35.36 6.63
CA ASP A 268 -19.05 35.61 5.29
C ASP A 268 -19.16 37.12 5.01
N GLY A 269 -19.56 37.50 3.77
CA GLY A 269 -19.63 38.89 3.39
C GLY A 269 -20.64 39.71 4.21
N ASP A 270 -21.74 39.11 4.65
CA ASP A 270 -22.77 39.79 5.44
C ASP A 270 -22.32 39.97 6.90
N GLU A 271 -21.81 38.90 7.49
CA GLU A 271 -21.22 38.91 8.84
C GLU A 271 -20.05 39.88 8.94
N PHE A 272 -19.20 39.93 7.91
CA PHE A 272 -18.09 40.89 7.86
C PHE A 272 -18.57 42.32 7.80
N ARG A 273 -19.59 42.64 6.96
CA ARG A 273 -20.21 44.00 6.91
C ARG A 273 -20.82 44.37 8.24
N ASP A 274 -21.54 43.50 8.89
CA ASP A 274 -22.15 43.74 10.19
C ASP A 274 -21.08 43.99 11.26
N LEU A 275 -20.00 43.23 11.27
CA LEU A 275 -18.88 43.42 12.18
C LEU A 275 -18.26 44.82 11.99
N ILE A 276 -17.95 45.19 10.74
CA ILE A 276 -17.33 46.48 10.43
C ILE A 276 -18.27 47.66 10.80
N ASN A 277 -19.56 47.55 10.45
CA ASN A 277 -20.55 48.55 10.82
C ASN A 277 -20.65 48.73 12.36
N ASN A 278 -20.63 47.62 13.09
CA ASN A 278 -20.69 47.67 14.56
C ASN A 278 -19.41 48.25 15.19
N MET A 279 -18.24 47.99 14.61
CA MET A 279 -16.97 48.43 15.15
C MET A 279 -16.64 49.88 14.77
N TRP A 280 -16.98 50.33 13.56
CA TRP A 280 -16.52 51.59 12.98
C TRP A 280 -17.65 52.61 12.86
N GLY A 281 -18.92 52.20 13.01
CA GLY A 281 -20.09 53.08 12.95
C GLY A 281 -20.12 53.93 11.68
N ASP A 282 -20.23 55.25 11.84
CA ASP A 282 -20.28 56.18 10.71
C ASP A 282 -19.05 56.13 9.78
N LYS A 283 -17.93 55.59 10.25
CA LYS A 283 -16.69 55.43 9.47
C LYS A 283 -16.60 54.12 8.70
N ALA A 284 -17.57 53.23 8.83
CA ALA A 284 -17.57 51.96 8.15
C ALA A 284 -17.46 52.06 6.61
N GLY A 285 -18.01 53.18 6.05
CA GLY A 285 -17.91 53.48 4.61
C GLY A 285 -16.46 53.77 4.13
N GLU A 286 -15.56 54.17 5.03
CA GLU A 286 -14.17 54.42 4.71
C GLU A 286 -13.37 53.13 4.47
N VAL A 287 -13.86 51.96 4.91
CA VAL A 287 -13.22 50.64 4.75
C VAL A 287 -13.29 50.12 3.31
N GLY A 288 -14.19 50.65 2.49
CA GLY A 288 -14.28 50.29 1.07
C GLY A 288 -14.86 48.88 0.83
N MET A 289 -15.78 48.44 1.69
CA MET A 289 -16.45 47.15 1.55
C MET A 289 -17.23 47.04 0.24
N GLY A 290 -17.15 45.88 -0.40
CA GLY A 290 -17.93 45.53 -1.59
C GLY A 290 -19.35 45.06 -1.23
N LYS A 291 -20.13 44.72 -2.27
CA LYS A 291 -21.51 44.19 -2.16
C LYS A 291 -21.57 42.67 -2.32
N ALA A 292 -20.46 42.00 -2.67
CA ALA A 292 -20.42 40.56 -2.88
C ALA A 292 -20.46 39.79 -1.55
N ASN A 293 -20.73 38.50 -1.65
CA ASN A 293 -20.55 37.52 -0.59
C ASN A 293 -19.77 36.34 -1.19
N THR A 294 -18.43 36.42 -1.13
CA THR A 294 -17.54 35.51 -1.82
C THR A 294 -16.89 34.51 -0.86
N ASP A 295 -17.17 33.22 -1.01
CA ASP A 295 -16.41 32.18 -0.35
C ASP A 295 -15.10 31.93 -1.13
N TRP A 296 -14.01 32.56 -0.67
CA TRP A 296 -12.70 32.44 -1.27
C TRP A 296 -12.12 31.02 -1.16
N GLN A 297 -12.54 30.26 -0.14
CA GLN A 297 -12.09 28.88 0.02
C GLN A 297 -12.67 27.95 -1.06
N ASP A 298 -13.94 28.19 -1.46
CA ASP A 298 -14.55 27.42 -2.56
C ASP A 298 -13.82 27.60 -3.90
N LEU A 299 -13.20 28.75 -4.11
CA LEU A 299 -12.49 29.06 -5.35
C LEU A 299 -11.14 28.39 -5.47
N ILE A 300 -10.51 28.06 -4.34
CA ILE A 300 -9.17 27.42 -4.35
C ILE A 300 -9.24 25.90 -4.25
N PHE A 301 -10.38 25.34 -3.86
CA PHE A 301 -10.53 23.90 -3.69
C PHE A 301 -11.40 23.28 -4.78
N ARG A 302 -11.07 22.05 -5.11
CA ARG A 302 -11.87 21.21 -6.03
C ARG A 302 -11.96 19.79 -5.52
N THR A 303 -12.93 19.04 -6.04
CA THR A 303 -12.92 17.59 -5.98
C THR A 303 -11.87 17.06 -6.97
N ALA A 304 -10.87 16.38 -6.46
CA ALA A 304 -9.77 15.87 -7.24
C ALA A 304 -9.94 14.37 -7.53
N ILE A 305 -9.69 13.99 -8.78
CA ILE A 305 -9.75 12.58 -9.22
C ILE A 305 -8.33 12.13 -9.58
N SER A 306 -7.92 11.05 -8.97
CA SER A 306 -6.61 10.42 -9.21
C SER A 306 -6.81 8.98 -9.63
N HIS A 307 -5.95 8.49 -10.51
CA HIS A 307 -5.96 7.08 -10.90
C HIS A 307 -4.54 6.57 -11.15
N SER A 308 -4.33 5.30 -10.85
CA SER A 308 -3.08 4.60 -11.16
C SER A 308 -3.34 3.30 -11.88
N HIS A 309 -2.44 2.93 -12.77
CA HIS A 309 -2.47 1.70 -13.53
C HIS A 309 -1.08 1.08 -13.55
N ASN A 310 -0.97 -0.18 -13.20
CA ASN A 310 0.28 -0.90 -13.25
C ASN A 310 0.09 -2.27 -13.91
N VAL A 311 0.85 -2.53 -14.95
CA VAL A 311 0.93 -3.82 -15.62
C VAL A 311 2.30 -4.40 -15.36
N SER A 312 2.37 -5.66 -14.97
CA SER A 312 3.65 -6.35 -14.83
C SER A 312 3.61 -7.76 -15.40
N VAL A 313 4.72 -8.16 -15.98
CA VAL A 313 4.96 -9.51 -16.48
C VAL A 313 6.16 -10.06 -15.74
N SER A 314 5.98 -11.19 -15.07
CA SER A 314 7.06 -11.88 -14.35
C SER A 314 7.06 -13.35 -14.67
N GLY A 315 8.24 -13.95 -14.71
CA GLY A 315 8.42 -15.35 -15.00
C GLY A 315 9.88 -15.75 -14.87
N GLY A 316 10.22 -16.96 -15.31
CA GLY A 316 11.60 -17.44 -15.32
C GLY A 316 11.81 -18.44 -16.43
N LEU A 317 12.63 -18.10 -17.41
CA LEU A 317 13.30 -19.10 -18.21
C LEU A 317 14.21 -19.91 -17.28
N LYS A 318 14.56 -21.15 -17.66
CA LYS A 318 15.22 -22.13 -16.79
C LYS A 318 16.25 -21.55 -15.80
N ASN A 319 17.09 -20.61 -16.25
CA ASN A 319 18.14 -19.98 -15.43
C ASN A 319 18.09 -18.44 -15.47
N MET A 320 16.99 -17.85 -15.89
CA MET A 320 16.84 -16.40 -16.01
C MET A 320 15.47 -15.94 -15.53
N PRO A 321 15.30 -15.71 -14.22
CA PRO A 321 14.15 -15.00 -13.70
C PRO A 321 14.08 -13.59 -14.28
N TYR A 322 12.88 -13.14 -14.65
CA TYR A 322 12.66 -11.81 -15.20
C TYR A 322 11.37 -11.21 -14.66
N ARG A 323 11.37 -9.89 -14.55
CA ARG A 323 10.18 -9.07 -14.30
C ARG A 323 10.30 -7.79 -15.10
N LEU A 324 9.24 -7.45 -15.80
CA LEU A 324 9.01 -6.16 -16.44
C LEU A 324 7.75 -5.55 -15.84
N SER A 325 7.81 -4.29 -15.45
CA SER A 325 6.65 -3.53 -14.98
C SER A 325 6.56 -2.20 -15.70
N VAL A 326 5.33 -1.77 -15.98
CA VAL A 326 4.99 -0.46 -16.53
C VAL A 326 3.87 0.12 -15.71
N GLY A 327 4.10 1.27 -15.11
CA GLY A 327 3.13 1.98 -14.29
C GLY A 327 2.84 3.37 -14.85
N TYR A 328 1.60 3.81 -14.71
CA TYR A 328 1.17 5.16 -14.97
C TYR A 328 0.33 5.66 -13.79
N ASN A 329 0.66 6.83 -13.28
CA ASN A 329 -0.07 7.50 -12.20
C ASN A 329 -0.45 8.90 -12.66
N SER A 330 -1.73 9.22 -12.48
CA SER A 330 -2.31 10.53 -12.76
C SER A 330 -2.98 10.99 -11.47
N SER A 331 -2.42 11.98 -10.83
CA SER A 331 -2.92 12.50 -9.55
C SER A 331 -3.24 13.98 -9.68
N ASP A 332 -4.48 14.34 -9.37
CA ASP A 332 -4.91 15.72 -9.23
C ASP A 332 -4.95 16.09 -7.75
N GLY A 333 -4.60 17.33 -7.42
CA GLY A 333 -4.67 17.85 -6.06
C GLY A 333 -5.98 18.57 -5.80
N ILE A 334 -6.35 18.61 -4.52
CA ILE A 334 -7.55 19.30 -4.06
C ILE A 334 -7.43 20.84 -4.14
N VAL A 335 -6.20 21.37 -4.19
CA VAL A 335 -5.95 22.78 -4.50
C VAL A 335 -5.94 22.93 -6.02
N GLU A 336 -6.72 23.88 -6.53
CA GLU A 336 -6.81 24.17 -7.96
C GLU A 336 -5.42 24.26 -8.61
N THR A 337 -5.33 23.83 -9.87
CA THR A 337 -4.13 23.83 -10.70
C THR A 337 -3.01 22.85 -10.30
N SER A 338 -3.06 22.24 -9.13
CA SER A 338 -2.06 21.24 -8.74
C SER A 338 -2.34 19.86 -9.36
N TRP A 339 -1.33 19.25 -9.95
CA TRP A 339 -1.44 17.91 -10.51
C TRP A 339 -0.06 17.27 -10.71
N MET A 340 -0.04 15.95 -10.84
CA MET A 340 1.13 15.14 -11.18
C MET A 340 0.74 14.05 -12.19
N ARG A 341 1.62 13.80 -13.13
CA ARG A 341 1.55 12.69 -14.09
C ARG A 341 2.89 11.98 -14.09
N ARG A 342 2.90 10.69 -13.78
CA ARG A 342 4.12 9.90 -13.64
C ARG A 342 4.00 8.61 -14.43
N ALA A 343 5.04 8.28 -15.21
CA ALA A 343 5.20 7.00 -15.85
C ALA A 343 6.47 6.31 -15.32
N ASN A 344 6.37 5.06 -14.94
CA ASN A 344 7.48 4.26 -14.43
C ASN A 344 7.65 3.01 -15.30
N VAL A 345 8.89 2.64 -15.57
CA VAL A 345 9.25 1.35 -16.18
C VAL A 345 10.32 0.70 -15.34
N GLY A 346 10.08 -0.54 -14.95
CA GLY A 346 11.02 -1.35 -14.17
C GLY A 346 11.34 -2.66 -14.89
N LEU A 347 12.64 -2.96 -15.02
CA LEU A 347 13.13 -4.24 -15.54
C LEU A 347 14.06 -4.87 -14.51
N SER A 348 13.80 -6.12 -14.16
CA SER A 348 14.67 -6.93 -13.31
C SER A 348 14.97 -8.24 -14.02
N LEU A 349 16.25 -8.53 -14.21
CA LEU A 349 16.76 -9.78 -14.78
C LEU A 349 17.78 -10.36 -13.80
N SER A 350 17.71 -11.66 -13.55
CA SER A 350 18.66 -12.34 -12.66
C SER A 350 19.19 -13.63 -13.30
N PRO A 351 19.89 -13.56 -14.45
CA PRO A 351 20.43 -14.73 -15.10
C PRO A 351 21.53 -15.40 -14.26
N SER A 352 21.51 -16.72 -14.30
CA SER A 352 22.49 -17.60 -13.66
C SER A 352 23.13 -18.50 -14.70
N PHE A 353 24.46 -18.59 -14.67
CA PHE A 353 25.28 -19.33 -15.63
C PHE A 353 26.18 -20.31 -14.90
N PHE A 354 26.69 -21.31 -15.64
CA PHE A 354 27.65 -22.29 -15.16
C PHE A 354 27.19 -22.97 -13.85
N ASP A 355 26.01 -23.60 -13.88
CA ASP A 355 25.41 -24.28 -12.71
C ASP A 355 25.41 -23.39 -11.43
N ASN A 356 24.97 -22.14 -11.57
CA ASN A 356 24.90 -21.11 -10.53
C ASN A 356 26.26 -20.57 -10.02
N HIS A 357 27.37 -20.83 -10.70
CA HIS A 357 28.66 -20.26 -10.32
C HIS A 357 28.76 -18.76 -10.68
N LEU A 358 28.02 -18.30 -11.71
CA LEU A 358 27.95 -16.89 -12.07
C LEU A 358 26.49 -16.41 -12.02
N ASN A 359 26.20 -15.53 -11.06
CA ASN A 359 24.88 -14.91 -10.91
C ASN A 359 24.97 -13.42 -11.20
N LEU A 360 24.25 -12.98 -12.22
CA LEU A 360 24.15 -11.55 -12.52
C LEU A 360 22.82 -11.02 -12.00
N LYS A 361 22.81 -9.75 -11.61
CA LYS A 361 21.60 -9.00 -11.22
C LYS A 361 21.57 -7.71 -12.00
N ILE A 362 20.61 -7.57 -12.86
CA ILE A 362 20.41 -6.40 -13.72
C ILE A 362 19.09 -5.78 -13.34
N ASN A 363 19.13 -4.57 -12.79
CA ASN A 363 17.95 -3.78 -12.49
C ASN A 363 18.05 -2.46 -13.24
N ALA A 364 17.06 -2.19 -14.09
CA ALA A 364 16.93 -0.92 -14.79
C ALA A 364 15.58 -0.31 -14.38
N LYS A 365 15.61 0.98 -14.00
CA LYS A 365 14.43 1.75 -13.66
C LYS A 365 14.43 3.04 -14.43
N TYR A 366 13.32 3.37 -15.01
CA TYR A 366 13.09 4.64 -15.70
C TYR A 366 11.83 5.28 -15.15
N MET A 367 11.88 6.58 -14.91
CA MET A 367 10.74 7.39 -14.49
C MET A 367 10.69 8.65 -15.33
N TYR A 368 9.49 8.99 -15.77
CA TYR A 368 9.16 10.29 -16.32
C TYR A 368 8.04 10.90 -15.48
N GLU A 369 8.28 12.09 -14.96
CA GLU A 369 7.32 12.83 -14.16
C GLU A 369 7.13 14.22 -14.73
N LYS A 370 5.89 14.65 -14.75
CA LYS A 370 5.50 16.02 -15.02
C LYS A 370 4.47 16.41 -13.98
N ASP A 371 4.74 17.51 -13.31
CA ASP A 371 3.93 18.00 -12.21
C ASP A 371 3.73 19.51 -12.32
N ARG A 372 2.73 19.97 -11.60
CA ARG A 372 2.49 21.37 -11.34
C ARG A 372 2.18 21.52 -9.85
N TYR A 373 3.09 22.17 -9.15
CA TYR A 373 2.89 22.52 -7.76
C TYR A 373 2.09 23.81 -7.67
N ALA A 374 1.02 23.80 -6.89
CA ALA A 374 0.42 25.01 -6.35
C ALA A 374 1.07 25.30 -5.00
N ASP A 375 1.31 26.57 -4.71
CA ASP A 375 1.62 26.99 -3.35
C ASP A 375 0.34 26.90 -2.49
N ALA A 376 0.07 25.68 -2.01
CA ALA A 376 -1.14 25.40 -1.25
C ALA A 376 -1.22 26.25 0.03
N GLY A 377 -0.08 26.44 0.72
CA GLY A 377 -0.02 27.26 1.95
C GLY A 377 -0.33 28.72 1.68
N GLY A 378 0.28 29.28 0.65
CA GLY A 378 0.03 30.66 0.22
C GLY A 378 -1.40 30.86 -0.27
N ALA A 379 -1.93 29.93 -1.08
CA ALA A 379 -3.30 30.01 -1.57
C ALA A 379 -4.34 29.94 -0.46
N ILE A 380 -4.17 29.01 0.50
CA ILE A 380 -5.05 28.90 1.68
C ILE A 380 -4.94 30.16 2.55
N GLY A 381 -3.72 30.59 2.85
CA GLY A 381 -3.49 31.81 3.65
C GLY A 381 -4.12 33.05 3.01
N ALA A 382 -3.99 33.18 1.70
CA ALA A 382 -4.63 34.27 0.96
C ALA A 382 -6.17 34.19 1.04
N ALA A 383 -6.74 33.00 0.78
CA ALA A 383 -8.19 32.81 0.82
C ALA A 383 -8.80 33.14 2.20
N LEU A 384 -8.05 32.86 3.29
CA LEU A 384 -8.47 33.17 4.65
C LEU A 384 -8.37 34.68 5.02
N SER A 385 -7.50 35.42 4.33
CA SER A 385 -7.25 36.80 4.59
C SER A 385 -7.95 37.77 3.61
N MET A 386 -8.56 37.24 2.57
CA MET A 386 -9.28 38.03 1.58
C MET A 386 -10.60 38.58 2.13
N ASP A 387 -10.93 39.81 1.74
CA ASP A 387 -12.19 40.46 2.06
C ASP A 387 -13.37 39.72 1.37
N PRO A 388 -14.28 39.08 2.12
CA PRO A 388 -15.40 38.36 1.58
C PRO A 388 -16.47 39.22 0.92
N THR A 389 -16.42 40.55 1.11
CA THR A 389 -17.34 41.47 0.48
C THR A 389 -16.98 41.87 -0.96
N GLN A 390 -15.80 41.47 -1.40
CA GLN A 390 -15.30 41.77 -2.74
C GLN A 390 -15.73 40.71 -3.75
N PRO A 391 -15.98 41.10 -5.02
CA PRO A 391 -16.33 40.14 -6.09
C PRO A 391 -15.10 39.41 -6.59
N VAL A 392 -15.31 38.23 -7.20
CA VAL A 392 -14.22 37.49 -7.87
C VAL A 392 -13.72 38.22 -9.10
N TYR A 393 -14.64 38.84 -9.85
CA TYR A 393 -14.38 39.60 -11.05
C TYR A 393 -14.81 41.03 -10.87
N PHE A 394 -14.01 41.96 -11.38
CA PHE A 394 -14.42 43.36 -11.50
C PHE A 394 -15.48 43.48 -12.59
N ASP A 395 -16.43 44.42 -12.39
CA ASP A 395 -17.31 44.83 -13.45
C ASP A 395 -16.52 45.49 -14.60
N ALA A 396 -17.04 45.41 -15.83
CA ALA A 396 -16.35 45.92 -17.00
C ALA A 396 -15.98 47.41 -16.92
N ASP A 397 -16.76 48.15 -16.13
CA ASP A 397 -16.62 49.62 -15.93
C ASP A 397 -15.71 49.95 -14.74
N ASP A 398 -15.18 48.93 -14.01
CA ASP A 398 -14.31 49.20 -12.86
C ASP A 398 -12.91 49.57 -13.38
N GLU A 399 -12.42 50.73 -12.96
CA GLU A 399 -11.11 51.26 -13.36
C GLU A 399 -9.95 50.32 -13.01
N ARG A 400 -10.12 49.40 -12.09
CA ARG A 400 -9.13 48.38 -11.67
C ARG A 400 -9.09 47.16 -12.60
N ALA A 401 -10.16 46.90 -13.33
CA ALA A 401 -10.28 45.71 -14.19
C ALA A 401 -9.13 45.58 -15.21
N PRO A 402 -8.65 46.61 -15.89
CA PRO A 402 -7.55 46.54 -16.81
C PRO A 402 -6.21 46.10 -16.19
N PHE A 403 -5.99 46.49 -14.93
CA PHE A 403 -4.72 46.22 -14.22
C PHE A 403 -4.60 44.74 -13.77
N PHE A 404 -5.72 44.10 -13.51
CA PHE A 404 -5.76 42.74 -12.96
C PHE A 404 -6.40 41.71 -13.89
N GLY A 405 -6.58 42.03 -15.17
CA GLY A 405 -7.20 41.13 -16.13
C GLY A 405 -8.66 40.79 -15.80
N GLY A 406 -9.36 41.69 -15.15
CA GLY A 406 -10.76 41.52 -14.75
C GLY A 406 -10.99 40.81 -13.42
N TYR A 407 -9.95 40.37 -12.72
CA TYR A 407 -10.08 39.72 -11.43
C TYR A 407 -9.85 40.68 -10.26
N PHE A 408 -10.63 40.52 -9.19
CA PHE A 408 -10.30 41.14 -7.92
C PHE A 408 -9.12 40.40 -7.31
N LEU A 409 -8.01 41.07 -7.17
CA LEU A 409 -6.77 40.54 -6.62
C LEU A 409 -6.55 39.01 -6.85
N SER A 410 -5.61 38.73 -7.56
CA SER A 410 -5.00 37.51 -8.03
C SER A 410 -4.85 36.35 -7.04
N LEU A 411 -5.91 35.64 -6.65
CA LEU A 411 -5.82 34.21 -6.39
C LEU A 411 -5.14 33.49 -7.57
N ILE A 412 -5.33 34.01 -8.78
CA ILE A 412 -4.61 33.61 -10.00
C ILE A 412 -3.11 33.88 -9.90
N HIS A 413 -2.68 34.96 -9.27
CA HIS A 413 -1.26 35.21 -9.05
C HIS A 413 -0.61 34.24 -8.06
N ILE A 414 -1.38 33.69 -7.15
CA ILE A 414 -0.92 32.68 -6.18
C ILE A 414 -0.93 31.28 -6.82
N SER A 415 -1.96 30.93 -7.59
CA SER A 415 -2.09 29.62 -8.21
C SER A 415 -1.48 29.52 -9.61
N GLU A 416 -1.31 30.64 -10.34
CA GLU A 416 -0.76 30.69 -11.71
C GLU A 416 0.27 31.80 -11.94
N PRO A 417 1.42 31.81 -11.26
CA PRO A 417 2.44 32.86 -11.46
C PRO A 417 2.99 32.91 -12.89
N THR A 418 2.67 31.94 -13.74
CA THR A 418 3.17 31.83 -15.10
C THR A 418 2.30 32.52 -16.16
N ARG A 419 1.04 32.85 -15.87
CA ARG A 419 0.18 33.54 -16.85
C ARG A 419 0.54 35.02 -17.07
N LEU A 420 1.10 35.70 -16.07
CA LEU A 420 1.53 37.09 -16.18
C LEU A 420 2.77 37.30 -17.07
N ARG A 421 3.58 36.28 -17.34
CA ARG A 421 4.72 36.40 -18.24
C ARG A 421 4.36 36.38 -19.74
N ARG A 422 3.09 36.22 -20.11
CA ARG A 422 2.63 36.25 -21.52
C ARG A 422 1.98 37.57 -21.96
N ILE A 423 1.90 38.57 -21.07
CA ILE A 423 1.27 39.85 -21.36
C ILE A 423 2.29 41.01 -21.34
N SER A 424 3.60 40.72 -21.25
CA SER A 424 4.67 41.71 -21.43
C SER A 424 5.44 41.45 -22.73
#